data_3fef955de187bcdddd1342604f479baa
#
_entry.id   3fef955de187bcdddd1342604f479baa
#
_cell.length_a   1.000
_cell.length_b   1.000
_cell.length_c   1.000
_cell.angle_alpha   90.00
_cell.angle_beta   90.00
_cell.angle_gamma   90.00
#
_symmetry.space_group_name_H-M   'P 1'
#
loop_
_entity.id
_entity.type
_entity.pdbx_description
1 polymer ?
#
loop_
_entity_poly.entity_id
_entity_poly.type
_entity_poly.pdbx_seq_one_letter_code
_entity_poly.pdbx_strand_id
1 'polypeptide(L)'
;MASKWNRVRGFLSGGQGRGAEMTQETKDIRSNEGNLTGAEIPMGKLDPLKLAVMPTFLGIFAYIGPGILWAALAQGSGELIWWPYMTAKYGAAFLGLLIPASMLQYCINLEIMRYVILTGETPMTGFTRIARWYAIIIFLGIFIENIWFGAYASAGGTALGSLTHFPAGWSPAGRSLFWGYLTIGIYLIALTFGRVVYNVVEKFSMLIVVITIGGVLAALIQPKVYSAAPQFLPALMPHFSWPGNWDPKDLGILVTIIAYAGAGGFWQLFIGY
;
A
#
# COMPACT_ATOMS: atom_id res chain seq x y z
N MET A 1 30.12 -35.10 -26.18
CA MET A 1 29.27 -33.89 -26.38
C MET A 1 27.83 -34.20 -26.83
N ALA A 2 27.57 -35.26 -27.56
CA ALA A 2 26.23 -35.65 -28.06
C ALA A 2 25.19 -35.99 -26.98
N SER A 3 25.59 -36.53 -25.82
CA SER A 3 24.63 -36.95 -24.78
C SER A 3 23.94 -35.80 -24.01
N LYS A 4 24.55 -34.63 -23.97
CA LYS A 4 23.96 -33.43 -23.35
C LYS A 4 22.86 -32.81 -24.22
N TRP A 5 23.02 -32.89 -25.55
CA TRP A 5 22.04 -32.35 -26.50
C TRP A 5 20.75 -33.18 -26.58
N ASN A 6 20.82 -34.48 -26.39
CA ASN A 6 19.62 -35.32 -26.36
C ASN A 6 18.76 -35.10 -25.11
N ARG A 7 19.35 -34.70 -23.99
CA ARG A 7 18.59 -34.32 -22.78
C ARG A 7 17.87 -33.00 -22.94
N VAL A 8 18.48 -32.05 -23.63
CA VAL A 8 17.85 -30.74 -23.90
C VAL A 8 16.70 -30.88 -24.91
N ARG A 9 16.85 -31.73 -25.93
CA ARG A 9 15.74 -32.04 -26.86
C ARG A 9 14.57 -32.76 -26.17
N GLY A 10 14.82 -33.69 -25.28
CA GLY A 10 13.78 -34.36 -24.51
C GLY A 10 13.01 -33.40 -23.55
N PHE A 11 13.72 -32.38 -23.05
CA PHE A 11 13.08 -31.34 -22.23
C PHE A 11 12.21 -30.38 -23.07
N LEU A 12 12.66 -30.05 -24.29
CA LEU A 12 11.89 -29.15 -25.20
C LEU A 12 10.72 -29.87 -25.87
N SER A 13 10.82 -31.15 -26.19
CA SER A 13 9.73 -31.95 -26.75
C SER A 13 8.67 -32.32 -25.72
N GLY A 14 9.04 -32.51 -24.44
CA GLY A 14 8.09 -32.70 -23.34
C GLY A 14 7.32 -31.41 -22.96
N GLY A 15 7.82 -30.24 -23.32
CA GLY A 15 7.18 -28.97 -23.15
C GLY A 15 6.02 -28.70 -24.12
N GLN A 16 6.13 -29.21 -25.36
CA GLN A 16 5.08 -29.05 -26.36
C GLN A 16 3.82 -29.88 -26.07
N GLY A 17 3.96 -31.09 -25.55
CA GLY A 17 2.82 -31.92 -25.12
C GLY A 17 2.07 -31.29 -23.93
N ARG A 18 2.78 -30.83 -22.92
CA ARG A 18 2.19 -30.18 -21.75
C ARG A 18 1.59 -28.81 -22.07
N GLY A 19 2.18 -28.07 -23.01
CA GLY A 19 1.61 -26.81 -23.50
C GLY A 19 0.29 -27.02 -24.26
N ALA A 20 0.17 -28.11 -25.02
CA ALA A 20 -1.06 -28.46 -25.71
C ALA A 20 -2.15 -28.96 -24.75
N GLU A 21 -1.81 -29.78 -23.77
CA GLU A 21 -2.73 -30.21 -22.70
C GLU A 21 -3.23 -29.03 -21.87
N MET A 22 -2.34 -28.14 -21.43
CA MET A 22 -2.73 -26.91 -20.72
C MET A 22 -3.60 -25.99 -21.58
N THR A 23 -3.40 -25.94 -22.89
CA THR A 23 -4.21 -25.14 -23.79
C THR A 23 -5.61 -25.75 -23.99
N GLN A 24 -5.72 -27.07 -24.00
CA GLN A 24 -6.99 -27.77 -24.07
C GLN A 24 -7.76 -27.62 -22.77
N GLU A 25 -7.14 -27.86 -21.64
CA GLU A 25 -7.68 -27.67 -20.31
C GLU A 25 -8.13 -26.21 -20.06
N THR A 26 -7.37 -25.23 -20.53
CA THR A 26 -7.76 -23.82 -20.48
C THR A 26 -8.94 -23.49 -21.41
N LYS A 27 -9.08 -24.20 -22.54
CA LYS A 27 -10.26 -24.08 -23.42
C LYS A 27 -11.51 -24.71 -22.80
N ASP A 28 -11.37 -25.85 -22.13
CA ASP A 28 -12.46 -26.52 -21.43
C ASP A 28 -12.93 -25.70 -20.22
N ILE A 29 -11.99 -25.03 -19.53
CA ILE A 29 -12.29 -24.06 -18.48
C ILE A 29 -13.08 -22.85 -19.04
N ARG A 30 -12.71 -22.34 -20.22
CA ARG A 30 -13.45 -21.24 -20.88
C ARG A 30 -14.81 -21.65 -21.43
N SER A 31 -14.98 -22.88 -21.85
CA SER A 31 -16.28 -23.37 -22.35
C SER A 31 -17.30 -23.61 -21.24
N ASN A 32 -16.84 -23.70 -19.99
CA ASN A 32 -17.65 -23.90 -18.79
C ASN A 32 -17.80 -22.60 -17.99
N GLU A 33 -18.01 -21.46 -18.67
CA GLU A 33 -18.08 -20.11 -18.09
C GLU A 33 -19.11 -19.93 -16.95
N GLY A 34 -19.89 -20.96 -16.64
CA GLY A 34 -20.86 -20.95 -15.53
C GLY A 34 -20.35 -21.55 -14.22
N ASN A 35 -19.23 -22.25 -14.18
CA ASN A 35 -18.86 -23.02 -12.98
C ASN A 35 -17.33 -23.16 -12.77
N LEU A 36 -16.62 -22.04 -12.78
CA LEU A 36 -15.18 -22.02 -12.43
C LEU A 36 -14.93 -22.17 -10.92
N THR A 37 -15.97 -22.30 -10.14
CA THR A 37 -15.90 -22.48 -8.69
C THR A 37 -15.24 -23.82 -8.37
N GLY A 38 -14.06 -23.75 -7.74
CA GLY A 38 -13.31 -24.94 -7.32
C GLY A 38 -12.41 -25.54 -8.42
N ALA A 39 -12.29 -24.91 -9.60
CA ALA A 39 -11.28 -25.31 -10.57
C ALA A 39 -9.89 -25.19 -9.96
N GLU A 40 -9.07 -26.22 -10.13
CA GLU A 40 -7.70 -26.28 -9.65
C GLU A 40 -6.74 -25.95 -10.78
N ILE A 41 -5.88 -24.97 -10.58
CA ILE A 41 -4.80 -24.66 -11.52
C ILE A 41 -3.55 -25.44 -11.06
N PRO A 42 -3.04 -26.36 -11.90
CA PRO A 42 -1.83 -27.09 -11.55
C PRO A 42 -0.62 -26.14 -11.53
N MET A 43 0.07 -26.08 -10.39
CA MET A 43 1.23 -25.21 -10.17
C MET A 43 2.57 -25.98 -10.22
N GLY A 44 2.64 -27.02 -11.03
CA GLY A 44 3.83 -27.84 -11.19
C GLY A 44 4.19 -28.66 -9.94
N LYS A 45 5.23 -28.24 -9.19
CA LYS A 45 5.63 -28.90 -7.94
C LYS A 45 4.96 -28.34 -6.70
N LEU A 46 4.22 -27.23 -6.84
CA LEU A 46 3.48 -26.60 -5.75
C LEU A 46 2.08 -27.22 -5.67
N ASP A 47 1.44 -27.06 -4.51
CA ASP A 47 0.05 -27.47 -4.36
C ASP A 47 -0.84 -26.74 -5.37
N PRO A 48 -1.84 -27.41 -5.94
CA PRO A 48 -2.71 -26.78 -6.93
C PRO A 48 -3.41 -25.56 -6.33
N LEU A 49 -3.55 -24.51 -7.13
CA LEU A 49 -4.23 -23.30 -6.75
C LEU A 49 -5.73 -23.45 -7.01
N LYS A 50 -6.55 -23.31 -5.99
CA LYS A 50 -8.00 -23.33 -6.12
C LYS A 50 -8.51 -21.95 -6.52
N LEU A 51 -9.33 -21.89 -7.56
CA LEU A 51 -10.01 -20.66 -7.93
C LEU A 51 -11.18 -20.39 -6.98
N ALA A 52 -11.20 -19.20 -6.40
CA ALA A 52 -12.32 -18.72 -5.60
C ALA A 52 -13.52 -18.34 -6.47
N VAL A 53 -14.69 -18.38 -5.87
CA VAL A 53 -15.91 -17.84 -6.51
C VAL A 53 -15.72 -16.34 -6.70
N MET A 54 -15.81 -15.88 -7.94
CA MET A 54 -15.75 -14.43 -8.21
C MET A 54 -16.93 -13.74 -7.51
N PRO A 55 -16.66 -12.72 -6.69
CA PRO A 55 -17.72 -11.96 -6.06
C PRO A 55 -18.56 -11.24 -7.11
N THR A 56 -19.88 -11.25 -6.92
CA THR A 56 -20.80 -10.49 -7.78
C THR A 56 -20.53 -9.00 -7.63
N PHE A 57 -20.50 -8.29 -8.75
CA PHE A 57 -20.34 -6.85 -8.74
C PHE A 57 -21.59 -6.17 -8.14
N LEU A 58 -21.44 -5.59 -6.96
CA LEU A 58 -22.51 -4.92 -6.22
C LEU A 58 -22.70 -3.43 -6.58
N GLY A 59 -21.92 -2.94 -7.55
CA GLY A 59 -21.89 -1.54 -7.92
C GLY A 59 -20.78 -0.76 -7.20
N ILE A 60 -20.36 0.36 -7.80
CA ILE A 60 -19.21 1.14 -7.33
C ILE A 60 -19.37 1.60 -5.87
N PHE A 61 -20.58 2.01 -5.49
CA PHE A 61 -20.86 2.52 -4.14
C PHE A 61 -20.66 1.49 -3.02
N ALA A 62 -20.83 0.21 -3.31
CA ALA A 62 -20.58 -0.85 -2.33
C ALA A 62 -19.10 -1.01 -1.99
N TYR A 63 -18.21 -0.60 -2.88
CA TYR A 63 -16.77 -0.72 -2.72
C TYR A 63 -16.11 0.56 -2.21
N ILE A 64 -16.86 1.66 -2.05
CA ILE A 64 -16.33 2.92 -1.54
C ILE A 64 -15.81 2.77 -0.11
N GLY A 65 -16.51 2.04 0.78
CA GLY A 65 -16.11 1.85 2.17
C GLY A 65 -14.69 1.27 2.31
N PRO A 66 -14.40 0.08 1.75
CA PRO A 66 -13.06 -0.49 1.74
C PRO A 66 -12.02 0.42 1.06
N GLY A 67 -12.40 1.10 -0.04
CA GLY A 67 -11.53 2.04 -0.73
C GLY A 67 -11.17 3.27 0.12
N ILE A 68 -12.10 3.80 0.90
CA ILE A 68 -11.85 4.90 1.84
C ILE A 68 -10.94 4.44 2.98
N LEU A 69 -11.16 3.24 3.51
CA LEU A 69 -10.28 2.68 4.54
C LEU A 69 -8.83 2.61 4.03
N TRP A 70 -8.66 2.13 2.79
CA TRP A 70 -7.35 2.07 2.17
C TRP A 70 -6.76 3.46 1.92
N ALA A 71 -7.56 4.41 1.46
CA ALA A 71 -7.15 5.81 1.29
C ALA A 71 -6.73 6.44 2.63
N ALA A 72 -7.41 6.12 3.73
CA ALA A 72 -7.03 6.59 5.07
C ALA A 72 -5.67 6.03 5.52
N LEU A 73 -5.39 4.75 5.25
CA LEU A 73 -4.10 4.13 5.54
C LEU A 73 -2.98 4.71 4.66
N ALA A 74 -3.28 5.05 3.42
CA ALA A 74 -2.35 5.67 2.48
C ALA A 74 -1.95 7.10 2.88
N GLN A 75 -2.82 7.83 3.58
CA GLN A 75 -2.55 9.20 4.05
C GLN A 75 -1.62 9.20 5.28
N GLY A 76 -0.43 8.70 5.11
CA GLY A 76 0.56 8.61 6.17
C GLY A 76 1.49 9.82 6.29
N SER A 77 2.53 9.66 7.08
CA SER A 77 3.59 10.67 7.24
C SER A 77 4.37 10.93 5.95
N GLY A 78 4.40 9.97 5.02
CA GLY A 78 5.03 10.12 3.71
C GLY A 78 4.45 11.28 2.95
N GLU A 79 3.15 11.25 2.73
CA GLU A 79 2.41 12.23 1.93
C GLU A 79 2.26 13.58 2.64
N LEU A 80 1.97 13.55 3.94
CA LEU A 80 1.60 14.77 4.67
C LEU A 80 2.80 15.50 5.30
N ILE A 81 3.92 14.82 5.52
CA ILE A 81 5.10 15.39 6.20
C ILE A 81 6.33 15.36 5.30
N TRP A 82 6.70 14.19 4.78
CA TRP A 82 8.00 14.02 4.13
C TRP A 82 8.06 14.58 2.70
N TRP A 83 7.00 14.46 1.91
CA TRP A 83 6.93 15.13 0.60
C TRP A 83 6.96 16.65 0.75
N PRO A 84 6.16 17.29 1.64
CA PRO A 84 6.28 18.72 1.92
C PRO A 84 7.65 19.11 2.45
N TYR A 85 8.28 18.32 3.34
CA TYR A 85 9.62 18.57 3.84
C TYR A 85 10.65 18.59 2.72
N MET A 86 10.66 17.57 1.87
CA MET A 86 11.59 17.48 0.73
C MET A 86 11.39 18.62 -0.24
N THR A 87 10.12 19.00 -0.50
CA THR A 87 9.80 20.13 -1.37
C THR A 87 10.23 21.47 -0.74
N ALA A 88 10.04 21.65 0.55
CA ALA A 88 10.49 22.86 1.23
C ALA A 88 12.03 23.00 1.25
N LYS A 89 12.76 21.89 1.36
CA LYS A 89 14.23 21.88 1.44
C LYS A 89 14.90 21.93 0.08
N TYR A 90 14.36 21.22 -0.91
CA TYR A 90 14.98 21.01 -2.21
C TYR A 90 14.16 21.57 -3.39
N GLY A 91 13.09 22.29 -3.10
CA GLY A 91 12.19 22.80 -4.14
C GLY A 91 11.50 21.67 -4.92
N ALA A 92 11.35 21.85 -6.19
CA ALA A 92 10.65 20.93 -7.08
C ALA A 92 11.51 19.72 -7.54
N ALA A 93 12.76 19.60 -7.12
CA ALA A 93 13.73 18.66 -7.68
C ALA A 93 13.26 17.20 -7.71
N PHE A 94 12.52 16.77 -6.69
CA PHE A 94 12.05 15.39 -6.54
C PHE A 94 10.55 15.20 -6.82
N LEU A 95 9.78 16.26 -7.07
CA LEU A 95 8.34 16.17 -7.29
C LEU A 95 7.98 15.31 -8.51
N GLY A 96 8.82 15.29 -9.53
CA GLY A 96 8.62 14.43 -10.69
C GLY A 96 8.67 12.93 -10.41
N LEU A 97 9.15 12.51 -9.23
CA LEU A 97 9.16 11.12 -8.80
C LEU A 97 7.82 10.69 -8.16
N LEU A 98 6.97 11.64 -7.74
CA LEU A 98 5.73 11.36 -7.03
C LEU A 98 4.76 10.50 -7.88
N ILE A 99 4.52 10.90 -9.12
CA ILE A 99 3.61 10.18 -10.02
C ILE A 99 4.14 8.79 -10.37
N PRO A 100 5.40 8.62 -10.84
CA PRO A 100 5.96 7.29 -11.12
C PRO A 100 5.96 6.37 -9.90
N ALA A 101 6.32 6.88 -8.72
CA ALA A 101 6.30 6.10 -7.48
C ALA A 101 4.88 5.63 -7.13
N SER A 102 3.89 6.52 -7.17
CA SER A 102 2.49 6.18 -6.92
C SER A 102 1.94 5.18 -7.95
N MET A 103 2.30 5.31 -9.23
CA MET A 103 1.91 4.37 -10.27
C MET A 103 2.51 2.98 -10.05
N LEU A 104 3.78 2.91 -9.64
CA LEU A 104 4.42 1.63 -9.31
C LEU A 104 3.70 0.94 -8.17
N GLN A 105 3.38 1.66 -7.10
CA GLN A 105 2.61 1.14 -5.98
C GLN A 105 1.20 0.67 -6.40
N TYR A 106 0.54 1.44 -7.26
CA TYR A 106 -0.76 1.04 -7.80
C TYR A 106 -0.69 -0.31 -8.54
N CYS A 107 0.34 -0.51 -9.39
CA CYS A 107 0.53 -1.78 -10.09
C CYS A 107 0.73 -2.95 -9.11
N ILE A 108 1.55 -2.77 -8.07
CA ILE A 108 1.80 -3.79 -7.05
C ILE A 108 0.51 -4.11 -6.30
N ASN A 109 -0.22 -3.10 -5.85
CA ASN A 109 -1.48 -3.27 -5.15
C ASN A 109 -2.51 -4.01 -6.01
N LEU A 110 -2.58 -3.68 -7.30
CA LEU A 110 -3.49 -4.33 -8.25
C LEU A 110 -3.18 -5.83 -8.40
N GLU A 111 -1.91 -6.22 -8.48
CA GLU A 111 -1.52 -7.63 -8.58
C GLU A 111 -1.79 -8.40 -7.29
N ILE A 112 -1.55 -7.80 -6.14
CA ILE A 112 -1.89 -8.39 -4.84
C ILE A 112 -3.42 -8.60 -4.75
N MET A 113 -4.21 -7.59 -5.07
CA MET A 113 -5.68 -7.70 -5.06
C MET A 113 -6.18 -8.76 -6.05
N ARG A 114 -5.60 -8.80 -7.25
CA ARG A 114 -5.93 -9.81 -8.26
C ARG A 114 -5.67 -11.22 -7.73
N TYR A 115 -4.51 -11.46 -7.11
CA TYR A 115 -4.18 -12.73 -6.49
C TYR A 115 -5.23 -13.13 -5.45
N VAL A 116 -5.52 -12.25 -4.51
CA VAL A 116 -6.47 -12.51 -3.42
C VAL A 116 -7.88 -12.80 -3.92
N ILE A 117 -8.38 -12.00 -4.87
CA ILE A 117 -9.73 -12.17 -5.43
C ILE A 117 -9.84 -13.49 -6.19
N LEU A 118 -8.83 -13.85 -6.98
CA LEU A 118 -8.86 -15.07 -7.80
C LEU A 118 -8.68 -16.34 -6.97
N THR A 119 -7.90 -16.29 -5.91
CA THR A 119 -7.53 -17.48 -5.15
C THR A 119 -8.28 -17.62 -3.83
N GLY A 120 -8.80 -16.52 -3.30
CA GLY A 120 -9.34 -16.46 -1.93
C GLY A 120 -8.28 -16.68 -0.85
N GLU A 121 -6.98 -16.66 -1.21
CA GLU A 121 -5.86 -16.84 -0.29
C GLU A 121 -5.25 -15.51 0.09
N THR A 122 -4.71 -15.43 1.30
CA THR A 122 -3.95 -14.26 1.71
C THR A 122 -2.60 -14.22 0.99
N PRO A 123 -1.98 -13.05 0.78
CA PRO A 123 -0.65 -12.93 0.20
C PRO A 123 0.40 -13.75 0.97
N MET A 124 0.27 -13.85 2.31
CA MET A 124 1.16 -14.66 3.13
C MET A 124 1.09 -16.14 2.80
N THR A 125 -0.11 -16.67 2.52
CA THR A 125 -0.28 -18.03 2.05
C THR A 125 0.44 -18.23 0.71
N GLY A 126 0.30 -17.28 -0.21
CA GLY A 126 1.01 -17.29 -1.49
C GLY A 126 2.52 -17.35 -1.32
N PHE A 127 3.09 -16.58 -0.42
CA PHE A 127 4.53 -16.63 -0.14
C PHE A 127 4.98 -17.96 0.47
N THR A 128 4.19 -18.57 1.35
CA THR A 128 4.50 -19.89 1.92
C THR A 128 4.50 -20.99 0.87
N ARG A 129 3.67 -20.87 -0.16
CA ARG A 129 3.66 -21.78 -1.31
C ARG A 129 4.98 -21.74 -2.07
N ILE A 130 5.58 -20.56 -2.26
CA ILE A 130 6.86 -20.38 -2.94
C ILE A 130 7.99 -20.96 -2.07
N ALA A 131 8.10 -20.49 -0.85
CA ALA A 131 9.09 -20.98 0.11
C ALA A 131 8.73 -20.54 1.53
N ARG A 132 8.71 -21.46 2.48
CA ARG A 132 8.41 -21.17 3.89
C ARG A 132 9.37 -20.15 4.50
N TRP A 133 10.65 -20.23 4.17
CA TRP A 133 11.64 -19.28 4.67
C TRP A 133 11.40 -17.86 4.18
N TYR A 134 10.87 -17.70 2.96
CA TYR A 134 10.53 -16.39 2.40
C TYR A 134 9.38 -15.73 3.17
N ALA A 135 8.35 -16.51 3.48
CA ALA A 135 7.24 -16.03 4.31
C ALA A 135 7.71 -15.61 5.71
N ILE A 136 8.69 -16.33 6.29
CA ILE A 136 9.27 -15.95 7.60
C ILE A 136 9.98 -14.60 7.52
N ILE A 137 10.77 -14.35 6.47
CA ILE A 137 11.47 -13.07 6.26
C ILE A 137 10.45 -11.93 6.12
N ILE A 138 9.39 -12.13 5.33
CA ILE A 138 8.34 -11.13 5.17
C ILE A 138 7.63 -10.88 6.50
N PHE A 139 7.29 -11.93 7.24
CA PHE A 139 6.67 -11.81 8.56
C PHE A 139 7.55 -11.02 9.54
N LEU A 140 8.86 -11.29 9.56
CA LEU A 140 9.80 -10.54 10.39
C LEU A 140 9.86 -9.06 9.94
N GLY A 141 9.82 -8.79 8.64
CA GLY A 141 9.74 -7.43 8.10
C GLY A 141 8.50 -6.70 8.59
N ILE A 142 7.32 -7.33 8.48
CA ILE A 142 6.06 -6.80 9.01
C ILE A 142 6.15 -6.56 10.52
N PHE A 143 6.72 -7.48 11.26
CA PHE A 143 6.89 -7.35 12.72
C PHE A 143 7.77 -6.14 13.08
N ILE A 144 8.89 -5.96 12.39
CA ILE A 144 9.78 -4.81 12.58
C ILE A 144 9.05 -3.50 12.22
N GLU A 145 8.30 -3.47 11.12
CA GLU A 145 7.50 -2.31 10.73
C GLU A 145 6.47 -1.95 11.80
N ASN A 146 5.84 -2.95 12.43
CA ASN A 146 4.89 -2.72 13.50
C ASN A 146 5.49 -2.10 14.77
N ILE A 147 6.78 -2.28 15.05
CA ILE A 147 7.47 -1.60 16.17
C ILE A 147 7.48 -0.07 15.96
N TRP A 148 7.41 0.38 14.71
CA TRP A 148 7.45 1.80 14.35
C TRP A 148 6.14 2.56 14.56
N PHE A 149 5.05 1.90 14.96
CA PHE A 149 3.73 2.55 15.16
C PHE A 149 3.75 3.73 16.12
N GLY A 150 4.64 3.72 17.11
CA GLY A 150 4.83 4.85 18.01
C GLY A 150 5.17 6.17 17.31
N ALA A 151 5.83 6.11 16.16
CA ALA A 151 6.18 7.28 15.36
C ALA A 151 4.94 7.98 14.78
N TYR A 152 3.93 7.21 14.34
CA TYR A 152 2.66 7.78 13.83
C TYR A 152 1.88 8.51 14.92
N ALA A 153 1.78 7.90 16.12
CA ALA A 153 1.15 8.54 17.26
C ALA A 153 1.88 9.82 17.69
N SER A 154 3.21 9.80 17.65
CA SER A 154 4.04 10.97 17.96
C SER A 154 3.87 12.09 16.91
N ALA A 155 3.80 11.75 15.62
CA ALA A 155 3.57 12.73 14.55
C ALA A 155 2.19 13.38 14.69
N GLY A 156 1.13 12.59 14.88
CA GLY A 156 -0.23 13.09 15.17
C GLY A 156 -0.28 13.94 16.44
N GLY A 157 0.39 13.48 17.49
CA GLY A 157 0.51 14.20 18.76
C GLY A 157 1.22 15.55 18.61
N THR A 158 2.25 15.63 17.78
CA THR A 158 2.96 16.88 17.47
C THR A 158 2.05 17.85 16.74
N ALA A 159 1.29 17.38 15.76
CA ALA A 159 0.34 18.21 15.02
C ALA A 159 -0.76 18.76 15.94
N LEU A 160 -1.40 17.89 16.74
CA LEU A 160 -2.44 18.30 17.69
C LEU A 160 -1.89 19.24 18.77
N GLY A 161 -0.70 18.98 19.30
CA GLY A 161 -0.05 19.84 20.27
C GLY A 161 0.29 21.23 19.72
N SER A 162 0.64 21.31 18.44
CA SER A 162 0.92 22.57 17.75
C SER A 162 -0.34 23.37 17.44
N LEU A 163 -1.44 22.68 17.09
CA LEU A 163 -2.72 23.32 16.79
C LEU A 163 -3.42 23.83 18.05
N THR A 164 -3.44 23.02 19.11
CA THR A 164 -4.22 23.32 20.31
C THR A 164 -3.46 24.11 21.35
N HIS A 165 -2.13 24.09 21.30
CA HIS A 165 -1.22 24.62 22.32
C HIS A 165 -1.50 24.06 23.73
N PHE A 166 -2.20 22.96 23.82
CA PHE A 166 -2.59 22.30 25.06
C PHE A 166 -1.79 20.99 25.28
N PRO A 167 -1.36 20.67 26.51
CA PRO A 167 -1.50 21.44 27.77
C PRO A 167 -0.64 22.72 27.79
N ALA A 168 -1.25 23.80 28.34
CA ALA A 168 -0.55 25.06 28.46
C ALA A 168 0.66 24.94 29.39
N GLY A 169 1.76 25.63 29.05
CA GLY A 169 3.00 25.59 29.85
C GLY A 169 3.89 24.36 29.65
N TRP A 170 3.45 23.35 28.92
CA TRP A 170 4.28 22.18 28.61
C TRP A 170 5.22 22.46 27.43
N SER A 171 6.35 21.78 27.41
CA SER A 171 7.25 21.82 26.25
C SER A 171 6.60 21.22 25.00
N PRO A 172 7.03 21.59 23.79
CA PRO A 172 6.51 21.00 22.56
C PRO A 172 6.58 19.46 22.56
N ALA A 173 7.66 18.89 23.06
CA ALA A 173 7.80 17.44 23.20
C ALA A 173 6.81 16.85 24.20
N GLY A 174 6.59 17.51 25.34
CA GLY A 174 5.58 17.08 26.33
C GLY A 174 4.17 17.09 25.76
N ARG A 175 3.79 18.12 25.00
CA ARG A 175 2.50 18.21 24.33
C ARG A 175 2.34 17.09 23.27
N SER A 176 3.38 16.81 22.50
CA SER A 176 3.39 15.71 21.54
C SER A 176 3.14 14.36 22.21
N LEU A 177 3.80 14.08 23.31
CA LEU A 177 3.60 12.85 24.09
C LEU A 177 2.18 12.78 24.67
N PHE A 178 1.68 13.87 25.26
CA PHE A 178 0.33 13.92 25.81
C PHE A 178 -0.72 13.54 24.76
N TRP A 179 -0.69 14.20 23.60
CA TRP A 179 -1.64 13.95 22.53
C TRP A 179 -1.44 12.57 21.89
N GLY A 180 -0.18 12.12 21.77
CA GLY A 180 0.13 10.79 21.26
C GLY A 180 -0.46 9.69 22.14
N TYR A 181 -0.23 9.74 23.47
CA TYR A 181 -0.81 8.76 24.41
C TYR A 181 -2.33 8.87 24.49
N LEU A 182 -2.89 10.08 24.45
CA LEU A 182 -4.34 10.29 24.45
C LEU A 182 -4.98 9.65 23.20
N THR A 183 -4.37 9.83 22.04
CA THR A 183 -4.86 9.23 20.78
C THR A 183 -4.81 7.71 20.85
N ILE A 184 -3.70 7.13 21.33
CA ILE A 184 -3.59 5.68 21.55
C ILE A 184 -4.64 5.19 22.54
N GLY A 185 -4.85 5.91 23.64
CA GLY A 185 -5.86 5.55 24.65
C GLY A 185 -7.28 5.55 24.08
N ILE A 186 -7.65 6.59 23.33
CA ILE A 186 -8.96 6.67 22.66
C ILE A 186 -9.12 5.51 21.69
N TYR A 187 -8.08 5.19 20.91
CA TYR A 187 -8.10 4.10 19.96
C TYR A 187 -8.27 2.74 20.64
N LEU A 188 -7.52 2.47 21.71
CA LEU A 188 -7.66 1.25 22.50
C LEU A 188 -9.05 1.10 23.11
N ILE A 189 -9.62 2.18 23.64
CA ILE A 189 -11.00 2.19 24.16
C ILE A 189 -11.98 1.86 23.04
N ALA A 190 -11.86 2.51 21.88
CA ALA A 190 -12.72 2.27 20.73
C ALA A 190 -12.64 0.80 20.25
N LEU A 191 -11.45 0.21 20.22
CA LEU A 191 -11.26 -1.20 19.85
C LEU A 191 -11.82 -2.17 20.89
N THR A 192 -11.70 -1.86 22.18
CA THR A 192 -12.14 -2.75 23.28
C THR A 192 -13.66 -2.76 23.41
N PHE A 193 -14.31 -1.61 23.27
CA PHE A 193 -15.75 -1.47 23.44
C PHE A 193 -16.55 -1.49 22.13
N GLY A 194 -15.87 -1.47 20.98
CA GLY A 194 -16.49 -1.57 19.67
C GLY A 194 -17.04 -2.98 19.42
N ARG A 195 -18.35 -3.12 19.25
CA ARG A 195 -19.02 -4.41 18.96
C ARG A 195 -18.49 -5.10 17.69
N VAL A 196 -18.11 -4.29 16.70
CA VAL A 196 -17.47 -4.74 15.45
C VAL A 196 -16.34 -3.77 15.15
N VAL A 197 -15.13 -4.22 15.38
CA VAL A 197 -13.90 -3.40 15.22
C VAL A 197 -13.84 -2.78 13.82
N TYR A 198 -14.17 -3.54 12.79
CA TYR A 198 -14.18 -3.07 11.41
C TYR A 198 -15.05 -1.82 11.20
N ASN A 199 -16.29 -1.86 11.69
CA ASN A 199 -17.21 -0.71 11.52
C ASN A 199 -16.75 0.54 12.25
N VAL A 200 -16.06 0.40 13.39
CA VAL A 200 -15.50 1.53 14.14
C VAL A 200 -14.35 2.13 13.34
N VAL A 201 -13.42 1.30 12.88
CA VAL A 201 -12.26 1.72 12.09
C VAL A 201 -12.69 2.35 10.78
N GLU A 202 -13.64 1.75 10.06
CA GLU A 202 -14.16 2.27 8.79
C GLU A 202 -14.78 3.67 8.95
N LYS A 203 -15.66 3.86 9.93
CA LYS A 203 -16.31 5.16 10.16
C LYS A 203 -15.31 6.23 10.59
N PHE A 204 -14.35 5.86 11.43
CA PHE A 204 -13.30 6.78 11.87
C PHE A 204 -12.39 7.17 10.69
N SER A 205 -12.00 6.21 9.88
CA SER A 205 -11.20 6.42 8.67
C SER A 205 -11.93 7.31 7.67
N MET A 206 -13.23 7.07 7.46
CA MET A 206 -14.06 7.91 6.60
C MET A 206 -14.08 9.36 7.08
N LEU A 207 -14.26 9.60 8.38
CA LEU A 207 -14.23 10.94 8.96
C LEU A 207 -12.89 11.62 8.71
N ILE A 208 -11.78 10.91 8.96
CA ILE A 208 -10.43 11.44 8.76
C ILE A 208 -10.20 11.80 7.29
N VAL A 209 -10.55 10.93 6.36
CA VAL A 209 -10.38 11.17 4.91
C VAL A 209 -11.18 12.40 4.48
N VAL A 210 -12.43 12.52 4.91
CA VAL A 210 -13.28 13.69 4.59
C VAL A 210 -12.66 14.99 5.14
N ILE A 211 -12.18 14.98 6.39
CA ILE A 211 -11.52 16.15 6.99
C ILE A 211 -10.24 16.49 6.23
N THR A 212 -9.42 15.49 5.89
CA THR A 212 -8.15 15.71 5.20
C THR A 212 -8.37 16.24 3.79
N ILE A 213 -9.26 15.61 3.02
CA ILE A 213 -9.58 16.07 1.66
C ILE A 213 -10.20 17.47 1.72
N GLY A 214 -11.14 17.71 2.64
CA GLY A 214 -11.73 19.03 2.84
C GLY A 214 -10.67 20.09 3.20
N GLY A 215 -9.72 19.75 4.07
CA GLY A 215 -8.61 20.62 4.46
C GLY A 215 -7.66 20.91 3.29
N VAL A 216 -7.32 19.91 2.48
CA VAL A 216 -6.50 20.08 1.27
C VAL A 216 -7.23 20.96 0.25
N LEU A 217 -8.51 20.72 0.00
CA LEU A 217 -9.30 21.55 -0.92
C LEU A 217 -9.41 23.00 -0.41
N ALA A 218 -9.63 23.21 0.88
CA ALA A 218 -9.62 24.54 1.49
C ALA A 218 -8.25 25.23 1.37
N ALA A 219 -7.16 24.47 1.51
CA ALA A 219 -5.81 25.00 1.30
C ALA A 219 -5.56 25.41 -0.15
N LEU A 220 -6.07 24.67 -1.13
CA LEU A 220 -5.91 24.97 -2.56
C LEU A 220 -6.61 26.28 -2.97
N ILE A 221 -7.67 26.68 -2.27
CA ILE A 221 -8.41 27.92 -2.54
C ILE A 221 -7.63 29.15 -2.05
N GLN A 222 -6.65 28.98 -1.17
CA GLN A 222 -5.87 30.11 -0.66
C GLN A 222 -5.05 30.77 -1.78
N PRO A 223 -5.10 32.13 -1.89
CA PRO A 223 -4.42 32.86 -2.98
C PRO A 223 -2.94 32.54 -3.11
N LYS A 224 -2.23 32.34 -1.97
CA LYS A 224 -0.80 31.98 -1.96
C LYS A 224 -0.52 30.61 -2.57
N VAL A 225 -1.40 29.65 -2.32
CA VAL A 225 -1.26 28.27 -2.86
C VAL A 225 -1.63 28.27 -4.33
N TYR A 226 -2.74 28.91 -4.68
CA TYR A 226 -3.19 29.03 -6.07
C TYR A 226 -2.15 29.72 -6.97
N SER A 227 -1.52 30.80 -6.50
CA SER A 227 -0.46 31.50 -7.26
C SER A 227 0.82 30.67 -7.47
N ALA A 228 1.04 29.66 -6.62
CA ALA A 228 2.18 28.74 -6.77
C ALA A 228 1.89 27.57 -7.73
N ALA A 229 0.63 27.30 -8.04
CA ALA A 229 0.23 26.16 -8.89
C ALA A 229 0.93 26.11 -10.26
N PRO A 230 1.13 27.22 -10.99
CA PRO A 230 1.85 27.20 -12.27
C PRO A 230 3.28 26.71 -12.17
N GLN A 231 3.91 26.84 -11.00
CA GLN A 231 5.28 26.35 -10.76
C GLN A 231 5.29 24.86 -10.38
N PHE A 232 4.29 24.39 -9.62
CA PHE A 232 4.22 23.03 -9.14
C PHE A 232 3.68 22.04 -10.18
N LEU A 233 2.70 22.41 -10.98
CA LEU A 233 2.09 21.52 -11.95
C LEU A 233 3.08 20.97 -12.99
N PRO A 234 3.96 21.78 -13.60
CA PRO A 234 5.00 21.25 -14.48
C PRO A 234 6.01 20.37 -13.76
N ALA A 235 6.28 20.66 -12.48
CA ALA A 235 7.22 19.90 -11.68
C ALA A 235 6.74 18.48 -11.31
N LEU A 236 5.44 18.20 -11.45
CA LEU A 236 4.88 16.84 -11.30
C LEU A 236 5.13 15.96 -12.52
N MET A 237 5.50 16.54 -13.67
CA MET A 237 5.91 15.73 -14.82
C MET A 237 7.14 14.90 -14.45
N PRO A 238 7.21 13.63 -14.93
CA PRO A 238 8.33 12.77 -14.60
C PRO A 238 9.67 13.41 -14.97
N HIS A 239 10.39 13.83 -13.97
CA HIS A 239 11.76 14.35 -14.11
C HIS A 239 12.54 14.00 -12.84
N PHE A 240 13.83 13.96 -12.97
CA PHE A 240 14.75 13.81 -11.85
C PHE A 240 15.89 14.80 -12.01
N SER A 241 16.07 15.67 -11.04
CA SER A 241 17.21 16.60 -11.01
C SER A 241 17.85 16.52 -9.63
N TRP A 242 19.18 16.36 -9.61
CA TRP A 242 19.90 16.33 -8.35
C TRP A 242 20.12 17.75 -7.87
N PRO A 243 19.61 18.14 -6.69
CA PRO A 243 19.77 19.50 -6.20
C PRO A 243 21.22 19.77 -5.76
N GLY A 244 21.73 20.97 -6.07
CA GLY A 244 23.11 21.34 -5.73
C GLY A 244 23.38 21.47 -4.21
N ASN A 245 22.33 21.65 -3.40
CA ASN A 245 22.36 21.71 -1.94
C ASN A 245 21.99 20.38 -1.28
N TRP A 246 22.19 19.25 -1.96
CA TRP A 246 21.84 17.92 -1.45
C TRP A 246 22.58 17.56 -0.16
N ASP A 247 21.83 17.13 0.87
CA ASP A 247 22.36 16.55 2.10
C ASP A 247 22.24 15.01 2.03
N PRO A 248 23.36 14.26 2.04
CA PRO A 248 23.33 12.80 2.02
C PRO A 248 22.52 12.15 3.15
N LYS A 249 22.31 12.85 4.27
CA LYS A 249 21.48 12.38 5.38
C LYS A 249 20.02 12.21 5.00
N ASP A 250 19.55 12.93 4.00
CA ASP A 250 18.17 12.86 3.53
C ASP A 250 17.93 11.72 2.52
N LEU A 251 18.96 10.96 2.16
CA LEU A 251 18.81 9.81 1.26
C LEU A 251 17.79 8.80 1.81
N GLY A 252 17.83 8.53 3.12
CA GLY A 252 16.85 7.64 3.75
C GLY A 252 15.43 8.16 3.62
N ILE A 253 15.22 9.48 3.75
CA ILE A 253 13.91 10.10 3.58
C ILE A 253 13.45 9.98 2.12
N LEU A 254 14.34 10.30 1.15
CA LEU A 254 14.02 10.20 -0.27
C LEU A 254 13.61 8.79 -0.67
N VAL A 255 14.37 7.77 -0.27
CA VAL A 255 14.04 6.37 -0.52
C VAL A 255 12.71 6.00 0.12
N THR A 256 12.49 6.44 1.36
CA THR A 256 11.25 6.16 2.10
C THR A 256 10.02 6.74 1.40
N ILE A 257 10.06 8.01 0.98
CA ILE A 257 8.90 8.63 0.32
C ILE A 257 8.57 7.99 -1.03
N ILE A 258 9.59 7.52 -1.76
CA ILE A 258 9.38 6.78 -3.02
C ILE A 258 8.78 5.40 -2.74
N ALA A 259 9.31 4.68 -1.75
CA ALA A 259 8.86 3.33 -1.40
C ALA A 259 7.45 3.31 -0.81
N TYR A 260 7.03 4.36 -0.12
CA TYR A 260 5.72 4.44 0.54
C TYR A 260 4.72 5.35 -0.18
N ALA A 261 5.03 5.86 -1.35
CA ALA A 261 4.10 6.69 -2.12
C ALA A 261 2.81 5.92 -2.39
N GLY A 262 1.69 6.37 -1.84
CA GLY A 262 0.38 5.74 -2.05
C GLY A 262 0.18 4.39 -1.36
N ALA A 263 0.45 4.26 -0.09
CA ALA A 263 0.32 3.04 0.72
C ALA A 263 1.24 1.89 0.29
N GLY A 264 2.52 2.19 0.26
CA GLY A 264 3.57 1.21 -0.01
C GLY A 264 3.97 0.37 1.21
N GLY A 265 5.09 -0.34 1.07
CA GLY A 265 5.65 -1.17 2.13
C GLY A 265 4.87 -2.45 2.37
N PHE A 266 5.02 -3.03 3.55
CA PHE A 266 4.34 -4.28 3.93
C PHE A 266 2.83 -4.11 4.14
N TRP A 267 2.32 -2.88 4.25
CA TRP A 267 0.89 -2.59 4.35
C TRP A 267 0.08 -3.12 3.17
N GLN A 268 0.70 -3.19 2.00
CA GLN A 268 0.08 -3.77 0.80
C GLN A 268 -0.39 -5.22 1.01
N LEU A 269 0.27 -5.96 1.89
CA LEU A 269 -0.07 -7.36 2.16
C LEU A 269 -1.36 -7.49 2.98
N PHE A 270 -1.82 -6.42 3.62
CA PHE A 270 -3.08 -6.39 4.36
C PHE A 270 -4.31 -6.08 3.50
N ILE A 271 -4.13 -5.74 2.23
CA ILE A 271 -5.26 -5.50 1.30
C ILE A 271 -6.17 -6.73 1.15
N GLY A 272 -5.64 -7.90 1.39
CA GLY A 272 -6.32 -9.18 1.20
C GLY A 272 -6.94 -9.79 2.45
N TYR A 273 -7.09 -9.04 3.53
CA TYR A 273 -7.71 -9.52 4.77
C TYR A 273 -9.12 -9.02 4.98
#